data_b681267a9e970a3eb16a6217f80c56ae
#
_entry.id   b681267a9e970a3eb16a6217f80c56ae
#
_cell.length_a   1.000
_cell.length_b   1.000
_cell.length_c   1.000
_cell.angle_alpha   90.00
_cell.angle_beta   90.00
_cell.angle_gamma   90.00
#
_symmetry.space_group_name_H-M   'P 1'
#
loop_
_entity.id
_entity.type
_entity.pdbx_description
1 polymer ?
#
loop_
_entity_poly.entity_id
_entity_poly.type
_entity_poly.pdbx_seq_one_letter_code
_entity_poly.pdbx_strand_id
1 'polypeptide(L)'
;AQEAHEAIRPTDINRNPMSIKKYLSSDQQKLYSLIWSRALSSQMEVAQFDRNTITIESEDNQTICKASGSVLKFDGFLKVYSNTSKDDDEEILPEMSKGPINIEALIDEQHFTQPPPRYSEASLVKKLEELGIGRPSTYASIISTIANRGYAEIINKRFFPTDRGKLISAFLEKLFSKYVDYNFTAGLEDQLDEITTGKESWIKVLEMFWKDFNNNVSEVKEKRTREVLDLLNESLGALIFDTDKDGNIVRKCQLCDTGSLSLKNSFRGGAFIGCSNYPECKFTRPLSKAKAAALSQLAEPVSYTHLTLPTTYTV
;
A
#
# COMPACT_ATOMS: atom_id res chain seq x y z
N ALA A 1 18.64 12.10 0.20
CA ALA A 1 18.82 12.03 -1.26
C ALA A 1 19.97 11.07 -1.55
N GLN A 2 19.78 10.16 -2.48
CA GLN A 2 20.81 9.19 -2.88
C GLN A 2 21.77 9.90 -3.86
N GLU A 3 22.86 10.40 -3.36
CA GLU A 3 23.79 11.27 -4.09
C GLU A 3 24.45 10.61 -5.32
N ALA A 4 24.49 9.29 -5.41
CA ALA A 4 25.14 8.55 -6.48
C ALA A 4 24.33 8.45 -7.79
N HIS A 5 23.10 8.95 -7.82
CA HIS A 5 22.19 8.77 -8.96
C HIS A 5 21.78 10.11 -9.56
N GLU A 6 22.10 10.29 -10.85
CA GLU A 6 21.60 11.41 -11.62
C GLU A 6 20.10 11.24 -11.91
N ALA A 7 19.32 12.32 -11.82
CA ALA A 7 17.91 12.29 -12.17
C ALA A 7 17.71 11.97 -13.67
N ILE A 8 16.67 11.23 -13.99
CA ILE A 8 16.29 10.93 -15.37
C ILE A 8 15.78 12.21 -16.02
N ARG A 9 16.44 12.66 -17.09
CA ARG A 9 16.11 13.86 -17.85
C ARG A 9 16.32 13.65 -19.35
N PRO A 10 15.69 14.44 -20.21
CA PRO A 10 16.00 14.42 -21.65
C PRO A 10 17.46 14.80 -21.91
N THR A 11 18.07 14.18 -22.90
CA THR A 11 19.43 14.55 -23.34
C THR A 11 19.48 15.99 -23.86
N ASP A 12 18.37 16.42 -24.48
CA ASP A 12 18.20 17.77 -25.01
C ASP A 12 16.74 18.21 -24.76
N ILE A 13 16.55 19.21 -23.91
CA ILE A 13 15.24 19.73 -23.54
C ILE A 13 14.45 20.34 -24.70
N ASN A 14 15.18 20.83 -25.75
CA ASN A 14 14.56 21.42 -26.93
C ASN A 14 13.86 20.37 -27.82
N ARG A 15 14.13 19.09 -27.60
CA ARG A 15 13.44 17.99 -28.29
C ARG A 15 12.07 17.78 -27.67
N ASN A 16 11.13 18.61 -28.07
CA ASN A 16 9.74 18.49 -27.63
C ASN A 16 9.17 17.09 -28.01
N PRO A 17 8.39 16.45 -27.14
CA PRO A 17 7.77 15.14 -27.40
C PRO A 17 7.01 15.03 -28.71
N MET A 18 6.35 16.09 -29.15
CA MET A 18 5.64 16.12 -30.44
C MET A 18 6.58 16.10 -31.64
N SER A 19 7.72 16.78 -31.55
CA SER A 19 8.70 16.85 -32.66
C SER A 19 9.38 15.52 -32.95
N ILE A 20 9.54 14.67 -31.93
CA ILE A 20 10.20 13.36 -32.05
C ILE A 20 9.25 12.19 -32.13
N LYS A 21 7.92 12.43 -32.08
CA LYS A 21 6.87 11.40 -32.10
C LYS A 21 7.09 10.36 -33.20
N LYS A 22 7.48 10.79 -34.40
CA LYS A 22 7.69 9.92 -35.57
C LYS A 22 8.82 8.90 -35.41
N TYR A 23 9.71 9.08 -34.44
CA TYR A 23 10.85 8.21 -34.18
C TYR A 23 10.62 7.24 -33.01
N LEU A 24 9.48 7.34 -32.33
CA LEU A 24 9.17 6.61 -31.11
C LEU A 24 7.95 5.72 -31.29
N SER A 25 7.95 4.56 -30.67
CA SER A 25 6.73 3.78 -30.47
C SER A 25 5.75 4.51 -29.52
N SER A 26 4.49 4.08 -29.48
CA SER A 26 3.47 4.66 -28.60
C SER A 26 3.90 4.72 -27.13
N ASP A 27 4.49 3.64 -26.62
CA ASP A 27 4.89 3.56 -25.21
C ASP A 27 6.17 4.36 -24.95
N GLN A 28 7.11 4.35 -25.88
CA GLN A 28 8.28 5.22 -25.80
C GLN A 28 7.90 6.70 -25.80
N GLN A 29 6.90 7.08 -26.62
CA GLN A 29 6.40 8.46 -26.65
C GLN A 29 5.78 8.88 -25.33
N LYS A 30 4.93 8.02 -24.72
CA LYS A 30 4.33 8.29 -23.40
C LYS A 30 5.41 8.48 -22.34
N LEU A 31 6.37 7.56 -22.29
CA LEU A 31 7.48 7.62 -21.33
C LEU A 31 8.33 8.86 -21.54
N TYR A 32 8.71 9.15 -22.79
CA TYR A 32 9.50 10.35 -23.09
C TYR A 32 8.75 11.64 -22.72
N SER A 33 7.44 11.70 -23.04
CA SER A 33 6.60 12.85 -22.67
C SER A 33 6.58 13.06 -21.16
N LEU A 34 6.45 11.99 -20.39
CA LEU A 34 6.48 12.05 -18.93
C LEU A 34 7.82 12.57 -18.40
N ILE A 35 8.93 12.01 -18.90
CA ILE A 35 10.29 12.44 -18.51
C ILE A 35 10.51 13.91 -18.86
N TRP A 36 10.18 14.31 -20.09
CA TRP A 36 10.35 15.67 -20.58
C TRP A 36 9.52 16.67 -19.75
N SER A 37 8.23 16.40 -19.58
CA SER A 37 7.34 17.26 -18.79
C SER A 37 7.80 17.38 -17.34
N ARG A 38 8.21 16.26 -16.72
CA ARG A 38 8.72 16.26 -15.36
C ARG A 38 10.01 17.05 -15.18
N ALA A 39 10.96 16.87 -16.10
CA ALA A 39 12.23 17.58 -16.09
C ALA A 39 12.03 19.10 -16.31
N LEU A 40 11.18 19.48 -17.26
CA LEU A 40 10.90 20.90 -17.53
C LEU A 40 10.15 21.53 -16.35
N SER A 41 9.11 20.89 -15.85
CA SER A 41 8.29 21.41 -14.75
C SER A 41 9.08 21.60 -13.46
N SER A 42 10.11 20.78 -13.22
CA SER A 42 10.99 20.92 -12.04
C SER A 42 11.80 22.22 -12.01
N GLN A 43 11.94 22.88 -13.16
CA GLN A 43 12.65 24.16 -13.32
C GLN A 43 11.69 25.36 -13.48
N MET A 44 10.37 25.12 -13.42
CA MET A 44 9.34 26.15 -13.54
C MET A 44 8.91 26.70 -12.18
N GLU A 45 8.33 27.88 -12.21
CA GLU A 45 7.74 28.52 -11.03
C GLU A 45 6.60 27.67 -10.45
N VAL A 46 6.36 27.77 -9.16
CA VAL A 46 5.26 27.06 -8.46
C VAL A 46 3.89 27.56 -8.90
N ALA A 47 2.92 26.67 -8.98
CA ALA A 47 1.53 27.05 -9.22
C ALA A 47 0.96 27.79 -8.00
N GLN A 48 0.10 28.79 -8.23
CA GLN A 48 -0.53 29.57 -7.17
C GLN A 48 -2.04 29.36 -7.21
N PHE A 49 -2.60 29.05 -6.03
CA PHE A 49 -4.03 28.84 -5.85
C PHE A 49 -4.56 29.82 -4.80
N ASP A 50 -5.70 30.41 -5.06
CA ASP A 50 -6.50 31.08 -4.02
C ASP A 50 -7.43 30.05 -3.39
N ARG A 51 -7.28 29.78 -2.10
CA ARG A 51 -8.17 28.90 -1.36
C ARG A 51 -9.23 29.71 -0.61
N ASN A 52 -10.47 29.49 -0.97
CA ASN A 52 -11.62 30.12 -0.33
C ASN A 52 -12.31 29.11 0.59
N THR A 53 -12.70 29.57 1.77
CA THR A 53 -13.55 28.81 2.69
C THR A 53 -14.76 29.66 3.01
N ILE A 54 -15.93 29.14 2.67
CA ILE A 54 -17.23 29.78 2.96
C ILE A 54 -17.78 29.12 4.22
N THR A 55 -18.08 29.91 5.22
CA THR A 55 -18.76 29.48 6.44
C THR A 55 -20.16 30.00 6.44
N ILE A 56 -21.16 29.15 6.56
CA ILE A 56 -22.58 29.46 6.60
C ILE A 56 -23.09 29.12 7.99
N GLU A 57 -23.65 30.07 8.67
CA GLU A 57 -24.17 29.92 10.03
C GLU A 57 -25.69 30.08 10.02
N SER A 58 -26.41 29.23 10.76
CA SER A 58 -27.86 29.41 10.97
C SER A 58 -28.13 30.61 11.85
N GLU A 59 -29.32 31.19 11.77
CA GLU A 59 -29.72 32.36 12.56
C GLU A 59 -29.64 32.11 14.08
N ASP A 60 -29.86 30.88 14.51
CA ASP A 60 -29.76 30.47 15.91
C ASP A 60 -28.33 30.11 16.35
N ASN A 61 -27.33 30.20 15.45
CA ASN A 61 -25.91 29.85 15.66
C ASN A 61 -25.68 28.40 16.12
N GLN A 62 -26.65 27.49 15.93
CA GLN A 62 -26.49 26.09 16.35
C GLN A 62 -25.93 25.23 15.24
N THR A 63 -26.03 25.66 13.99
CA THR A 63 -25.54 24.89 12.84
C THR A 63 -24.55 25.72 12.04
N ILE A 64 -23.37 25.13 11.80
CA ILE A 64 -22.30 25.73 11.00
C ILE A 64 -21.95 24.77 9.85
N CYS A 65 -22.16 25.24 8.63
CA CYS A 65 -21.72 24.54 7.43
C CYS A 65 -20.46 25.19 6.86
N LYS A 66 -19.56 24.39 6.32
CA LYS A 66 -18.33 24.88 5.69
C LYS A 66 -18.17 24.27 4.32
N ALA A 67 -17.89 25.10 3.34
CA ALA A 67 -17.47 24.70 2.01
C ALA A 67 -16.09 25.28 1.71
N SER A 68 -15.18 24.48 1.16
CA SER A 68 -13.85 24.93 0.79
C SER A 68 -13.58 24.57 -0.66
N GLY A 69 -13.03 25.50 -1.41
CA GLY A 69 -12.63 25.31 -2.80
C GLY A 69 -11.38 26.10 -3.12
N SER A 70 -10.74 25.78 -4.24
CA SER A 70 -9.55 26.50 -4.71
C SER A 70 -9.71 26.94 -6.15
N VAL A 71 -9.16 28.10 -6.47
CA VAL A 71 -9.12 28.65 -7.82
C VAL A 71 -7.66 28.81 -8.24
N LEU A 72 -7.31 28.22 -9.37
CA LEU A 72 -5.97 28.36 -9.94
C LEU A 72 -5.76 29.78 -10.42
N LYS A 73 -4.81 30.52 -9.84
CA LYS A 73 -4.47 31.90 -10.16
C LYS A 73 -3.31 32.00 -11.14
N PHE A 74 -2.33 31.14 -10.98
CA PHE A 74 -1.16 31.07 -11.82
C PHE A 74 -0.77 29.62 -12.05
N ASP A 75 -0.71 29.20 -13.31
CA ASP A 75 -0.51 27.81 -13.72
C ASP A 75 0.87 27.27 -13.27
N GLY A 76 1.92 28.10 -13.33
CA GLY A 76 3.26 27.69 -13.00
C GLY A 76 3.67 26.42 -13.75
N PHE A 77 4.21 25.43 -13.02
CA PHE A 77 4.62 24.13 -13.58
C PHE A 77 3.46 23.29 -14.11
N LEU A 78 2.21 23.52 -13.64
CA LEU A 78 1.04 22.78 -14.10
C LEU A 78 0.74 22.98 -15.59
N LYS A 79 1.24 24.07 -16.18
CA LYS A 79 1.11 24.31 -17.63
C LYS A 79 1.75 23.22 -18.47
N VAL A 80 2.77 22.55 -17.96
CA VAL A 80 3.52 21.50 -18.67
C VAL A 80 3.25 20.13 -18.06
N TYR A 81 3.08 20.05 -16.75
CA TYR A 81 2.91 18.82 -16.01
C TYR A 81 1.63 18.89 -15.16
N SER A 82 0.51 18.63 -15.80
CA SER A 82 -0.75 18.44 -15.10
C SER A 82 -0.91 16.95 -14.78
N ASN A 83 -0.53 16.55 -13.59
CA ASN A 83 -0.99 15.28 -12.98
C ASN A 83 -2.36 15.53 -12.36
N THR A 84 -3.27 16.04 -13.11
CA THR A 84 -4.68 16.00 -12.68
C THR A 84 -5.09 14.53 -12.67
N SER A 85 -4.84 13.88 -11.54
CA SER A 85 -5.69 12.78 -11.15
C SER A 85 -7.10 13.36 -11.20
N LYS A 86 -7.97 12.73 -11.96
CA LYS A 86 -9.40 13.12 -12.04
C LYS A 86 -10.12 13.01 -10.69
N ASP A 87 -9.38 12.73 -9.62
CA ASP A 87 -9.85 12.58 -8.25
C ASP A 87 -9.73 13.88 -7.42
N ASP A 88 -9.01 14.90 -7.93
CA ASP A 88 -9.03 16.25 -7.37
C ASP A 88 -10.02 17.12 -8.18
N ASP A 89 -11.30 16.76 -8.16
CA ASP A 89 -12.38 17.71 -8.40
C ASP A 89 -12.39 18.68 -7.21
N GLU A 90 -11.36 19.54 -7.13
CA GLU A 90 -11.44 20.69 -6.24
C GLU A 90 -12.58 21.55 -6.73
N GLU A 91 -13.66 21.55 -5.96
CA GLU A 91 -14.87 22.32 -6.28
C GLU A 91 -14.51 23.80 -6.37
N ILE A 92 -14.80 24.38 -7.53
CA ILE A 92 -14.64 25.82 -7.73
C ILE A 92 -15.80 26.50 -7.01
N LEU A 93 -15.50 27.16 -5.89
CA LEU A 93 -16.53 27.96 -5.20
C LEU A 93 -16.74 29.26 -5.94
N PRO A 94 -18.03 29.71 -6.06
CA PRO A 94 -18.36 31.02 -6.62
C PRO A 94 -17.80 32.13 -5.73
N GLU A 95 -17.58 33.31 -6.33
CA GLU A 95 -17.32 34.53 -5.56
C GLU A 95 -18.57 34.91 -4.76
N MET A 96 -18.44 34.91 -3.45
CA MET A 96 -19.53 35.25 -2.56
C MET A 96 -19.15 36.43 -1.65
N SER A 97 -20.07 37.35 -1.48
CA SER A 97 -19.99 38.42 -0.47
C SER A 97 -20.68 37.99 0.83
N LYS A 98 -20.25 38.56 1.95
CA LYS A 98 -20.90 38.32 3.25
C LYS A 98 -22.36 38.88 3.22
N GLY A 99 -23.28 38.05 3.61
CA GLY A 99 -24.71 38.44 3.67
C GLY A 99 -25.61 37.22 3.88
N PRO A 100 -26.93 37.46 4.03
CA PRO A 100 -27.87 36.36 4.13
C PRO A 100 -27.95 35.59 2.80
N ILE A 101 -28.10 34.29 2.88
CA ILE A 101 -28.27 33.41 1.75
C ILE A 101 -29.59 32.65 1.87
N ASN A 102 -30.27 32.42 0.74
CA ASN A 102 -31.44 31.56 0.70
C ASN A 102 -30.99 30.12 0.39
N ILE A 103 -31.47 29.18 1.19
CA ILE A 103 -31.25 27.75 0.97
C ILE A 103 -32.42 27.22 0.14
N GLU A 104 -32.15 26.74 -1.08
CA GLU A 104 -33.21 26.15 -1.94
C GLU A 104 -33.47 24.69 -1.56
N ALA A 105 -32.44 23.94 -1.24
CA ALA A 105 -32.55 22.54 -0.85
C ALA A 105 -31.45 22.17 0.13
N LEU A 106 -31.76 21.30 1.07
CA LEU A 106 -30.79 20.60 1.93
C LEU A 106 -30.79 19.13 1.55
N ILE A 107 -29.66 18.66 1.08
CA ILE A 107 -29.49 17.26 0.71
C ILE A 107 -28.53 16.66 1.73
N ASP A 108 -29.00 15.66 2.48
CA ASP A 108 -28.20 14.93 3.43
C ASP A 108 -27.69 13.63 2.77
N GLU A 109 -26.38 13.39 2.87
CA GLU A 109 -25.74 12.16 2.39
C GLU A 109 -24.96 11.51 3.52
N GLN A 110 -25.17 10.21 3.68
CA GLN A 110 -24.40 9.45 4.63
C GLN A 110 -23.11 8.94 3.98
N HIS A 111 -21.98 9.38 4.49
CA HIS A 111 -20.67 8.92 4.06
C HIS A 111 -20.03 8.05 5.15
N PHE A 112 -19.26 7.04 4.70
CA PHE A 112 -18.51 6.17 5.58
C PHE A 112 -17.03 6.33 5.31
N THR A 113 -16.22 6.34 6.37
CA THR A 113 -14.77 6.34 6.23
C THR A 113 -14.30 5.09 5.53
N GLN A 114 -13.43 5.24 4.54
CA GLN A 114 -12.83 4.13 3.82
C GLN A 114 -11.48 3.73 4.49
N PRO A 115 -11.16 2.44 4.56
CA PRO A 115 -9.85 2.03 5.02
C PRO A 115 -8.75 2.54 4.09
N PRO A 116 -7.50 2.67 4.56
CA PRO A 116 -6.39 3.06 3.69
C PRO A 116 -6.32 2.14 2.46
N PRO A 117 -6.13 2.70 1.27
CA PRO A 117 -6.09 1.92 0.05
C PRO A 117 -4.88 0.96 0.06
N ARG A 118 -5.04 -0.22 -0.55
CA ARG A 118 -3.93 -1.14 -0.75
C ARG A 118 -2.85 -0.50 -1.61
N TYR A 119 -1.61 -0.90 -1.41
CA TYR A 119 -0.48 -0.38 -2.17
C TYR A 119 -0.64 -0.67 -3.67
N SER A 120 -0.38 0.34 -4.48
CA SER A 120 -0.02 0.20 -5.89
C SER A 120 1.49 0.04 -6.01
N GLU A 121 2.02 -0.27 -7.19
CA GLU A 121 3.47 -0.30 -7.42
C GLU A 121 4.13 1.04 -7.03
N ALA A 122 3.55 2.15 -7.46
CA ALA A 122 4.09 3.47 -7.15
C ALA A 122 4.05 3.79 -5.63
N SER A 123 2.92 3.52 -4.95
CA SER A 123 2.82 3.80 -3.52
C SER A 123 3.66 2.84 -2.68
N LEU A 124 3.92 1.61 -3.16
CA LEU A 124 4.84 0.68 -2.51
C LEU A 124 6.28 1.16 -2.63
N VAL A 125 6.72 1.60 -3.83
CA VAL A 125 8.05 2.18 -4.03
C VAL A 125 8.24 3.40 -3.13
N LYS A 126 7.26 4.30 -3.09
CA LYS A 126 7.31 5.47 -2.19
C LYS A 126 7.47 5.04 -0.74
N LYS A 127 6.74 4.00 -0.31
CA LYS A 127 6.85 3.52 1.08
C LYS A 127 8.20 2.87 1.38
N LEU A 128 8.77 2.12 0.44
CA LEU A 128 10.11 1.55 0.56
C LEU A 128 11.17 2.66 0.67
N GLU A 129 11.06 3.70 -0.15
CA GLU A 129 11.93 4.88 -0.10
C GLU A 129 11.84 5.62 1.24
N GLU A 130 10.62 5.87 1.74
CA GLU A 130 10.39 6.46 3.06
C GLU A 130 11.02 5.66 4.20
N LEU A 131 11.08 4.35 4.07
CA LEU A 131 11.66 3.43 5.07
C LEU A 131 13.17 3.20 4.86
N GLY A 132 13.77 3.76 3.81
CA GLY A 132 15.18 3.52 3.47
C GLY A 132 15.48 2.11 2.96
N ILE A 133 14.46 1.37 2.52
CA ILE A 133 14.56 -0.02 2.05
C ILE A 133 14.67 -0.05 0.54
N GLY A 134 15.74 -0.66 0.03
CA GLY A 134 16.04 -0.70 -1.40
C GLY A 134 16.61 0.60 -1.95
N ARG A 135 16.92 0.58 -3.22
CA ARG A 135 17.53 1.69 -3.97
C ARG A 135 16.84 1.78 -5.33
N PRO A 136 16.96 2.89 -6.09
CA PRO A 136 16.31 3.02 -7.40
C PRO A 136 16.56 1.84 -8.34
N SER A 137 17.75 1.26 -8.28
CA SER A 137 18.13 0.09 -9.09
C SER A 137 17.45 -1.23 -8.66
N THR A 138 16.92 -1.33 -7.44
CA THR A 138 16.37 -2.57 -6.87
C THR A 138 14.84 -2.57 -6.74
N TYR A 139 14.17 -1.43 -6.74
CA TYR A 139 12.70 -1.38 -6.55
C TYR A 139 11.93 -2.24 -7.55
N ALA A 140 12.28 -2.16 -8.84
CA ALA A 140 11.60 -2.94 -9.87
C ALA A 140 11.79 -4.46 -9.66
N SER A 141 12.98 -4.89 -9.25
CA SER A 141 13.27 -6.30 -8.98
C SER A 141 12.57 -6.82 -7.71
N ILE A 142 12.43 -5.99 -6.68
CA ILE A 142 11.67 -6.31 -5.47
C ILE A 142 10.21 -6.57 -5.83
N ILE A 143 9.58 -5.65 -6.56
CA ILE A 143 8.19 -5.75 -6.98
C ILE A 143 7.95 -6.99 -7.84
N SER A 144 8.80 -7.20 -8.86
CA SER A 144 8.67 -8.37 -9.74
C SER A 144 8.89 -9.67 -8.99
N THR A 145 9.79 -9.71 -8.01
CA THR A 145 10.03 -10.90 -7.19
C THR A 145 8.81 -11.27 -6.35
N ILE A 146 8.15 -10.28 -5.72
CA ILE A 146 6.93 -10.50 -4.92
C ILE A 146 5.83 -11.12 -5.78
N ALA A 147 5.61 -10.59 -6.99
CA ALA A 147 4.62 -11.09 -7.92
C ALA A 147 4.99 -12.46 -8.49
N ASN A 148 6.22 -12.63 -9.00
CA ASN A 148 6.67 -13.87 -9.66
C ASN A 148 6.74 -15.06 -8.72
N ARG A 149 7.04 -14.84 -7.44
CA ARG A 149 7.02 -15.88 -6.40
C ARG A 149 5.63 -16.18 -5.88
N GLY A 150 4.62 -15.44 -6.33
CA GLY A 150 3.23 -15.60 -5.92
C GLY A 150 3.00 -15.24 -4.45
N TYR A 151 3.76 -14.29 -3.90
CA TYR A 151 3.53 -13.79 -2.54
C TYR A 151 2.42 -12.75 -2.50
N ALA A 152 2.24 -12.00 -3.59
CA ALA A 152 1.10 -11.13 -3.81
C ALA A 152 0.62 -11.23 -5.26
N GLU A 153 -0.67 -10.99 -5.48
CA GLU A 153 -1.30 -10.82 -6.79
C GLU A 153 -1.59 -9.33 -7.00
N ILE A 154 -1.50 -8.89 -8.26
CA ILE A 154 -1.86 -7.52 -8.64
C ILE A 154 -3.25 -7.55 -9.28
N ILE A 155 -4.23 -6.98 -8.58
CA ILE A 155 -5.61 -6.87 -9.04
C ILE A 155 -5.97 -5.38 -9.09
N ASN A 156 -6.45 -4.91 -10.24
CA ASN A 156 -6.77 -3.49 -10.44
C ASN A 156 -5.64 -2.54 -10.02
N LYS A 157 -4.39 -2.88 -10.42
CA LYS A 157 -3.16 -2.14 -10.07
C LYS A 157 -2.86 -2.04 -8.56
N ARG A 158 -3.43 -2.91 -7.73
CA ARG A 158 -3.22 -2.98 -6.28
C ARG A 158 -2.70 -4.34 -5.87
N PHE A 159 -1.81 -4.39 -4.87
CA PHE A 159 -1.27 -5.63 -4.33
C PHE A 159 -2.22 -6.28 -3.33
N PHE A 160 -2.45 -7.57 -3.52
CA PHE A 160 -3.22 -8.42 -2.62
C PHE A 160 -2.34 -9.58 -2.15
N PRO A 161 -2.00 -9.68 -0.85
CA PRO A 161 -1.23 -10.79 -0.34
C PRO A 161 -1.96 -12.11 -0.58
N THR A 162 -1.25 -13.09 -1.14
CA THR A 162 -1.75 -14.46 -1.28
C THR A 162 -1.62 -15.22 0.05
N ASP A 163 -2.24 -16.38 0.16
CA ASP A 163 -2.06 -17.25 1.33
C ASP A 163 -0.61 -17.67 1.51
N ARG A 164 0.10 -17.89 0.40
CA ARG A 164 1.53 -18.17 0.41
C ARG A 164 2.33 -16.99 0.96
N GLY A 165 1.98 -15.76 0.56
CA GLY A 165 2.61 -14.55 1.08
C GLY A 165 2.39 -14.39 2.58
N LYS A 166 1.15 -14.56 3.04
CA LYS A 166 0.80 -14.48 4.47
C LYS A 166 1.55 -15.52 5.30
N LEU A 167 1.63 -16.77 4.80
CA LEU A 167 2.33 -17.86 5.47
C LEU A 167 3.83 -17.56 5.60
N ILE A 168 4.46 -17.10 4.53
CA ILE A 168 5.88 -16.75 4.52
C ILE A 168 6.14 -15.55 5.45
N SER A 169 5.30 -14.51 5.42
CA SER A 169 5.45 -13.36 6.33
C SER A 169 5.38 -13.80 7.79
N ALA A 170 4.36 -14.58 8.16
CA ALA A 170 4.22 -15.08 9.53
C ALA A 170 5.40 -15.97 9.96
N PHE A 171 5.91 -16.82 9.06
CA PHE A 171 7.10 -17.63 9.30
C PHE A 171 8.32 -16.78 9.58
N LEU A 172 8.56 -15.78 8.73
CA LEU A 172 9.72 -14.89 8.87
C LEU A 172 9.62 -14.01 10.12
N GLU A 173 8.44 -13.45 10.39
CA GLU A 173 8.21 -12.63 11.58
C GLU A 173 8.44 -13.40 12.90
N LYS A 174 8.09 -14.69 12.94
CA LYS A 174 8.25 -15.51 14.15
C LYS A 174 9.64 -16.11 14.33
N LEU A 175 10.32 -16.46 13.26
CA LEU A 175 11.57 -17.20 13.31
C LEU A 175 12.79 -16.39 12.88
N PHE A 176 12.58 -15.31 12.14
CA PHE A 176 13.59 -14.43 11.58
C PHE A 176 13.26 -12.95 11.79
N SER A 177 12.64 -12.61 12.93
CA SER A 177 12.11 -11.26 13.22
C SER A 177 13.12 -10.14 12.96
N LYS A 178 14.38 -10.32 13.37
CA LYS A 178 15.48 -9.38 13.14
C LYS A 178 15.65 -9.04 11.65
N TYR A 179 15.54 -10.05 10.78
CA TYR A 179 15.85 -9.91 9.34
C TYR A 179 14.68 -9.37 8.50
N VAL A 180 13.48 -9.32 9.07
CA VAL A 180 12.29 -8.71 8.45
C VAL A 180 11.92 -7.37 9.06
N ASP A 181 12.68 -6.93 10.05
CA ASP A 181 12.56 -5.58 10.63
C ASP A 181 13.00 -4.54 9.60
N TYR A 182 12.21 -3.48 9.48
CA TYR A 182 12.46 -2.43 8.50
C TYR A 182 13.77 -1.67 8.80
N ASN A 183 14.06 -1.40 10.07
CA ASN A 183 15.27 -0.69 10.47
C ASN A 183 16.52 -1.53 10.23
N PHE A 184 16.43 -2.85 10.40
CA PHE A 184 17.53 -3.76 10.08
C PHE A 184 17.89 -3.71 8.59
N THR A 185 16.87 -3.79 7.72
CA THR A 185 17.07 -3.73 6.28
C THR A 185 17.61 -2.37 5.83
N ALA A 186 17.02 -1.28 6.35
CA ALA A 186 17.50 0.08 6.07
C ALA A 186 18.96 0.27 6.54
N GLY A 187 19.29 -0.17 7.75
CA GLY A 187 20.65 -0.09 8.29
C GLY A 187 21.68 -0.90 7.49
N LEU A 188 21.27 -2.05 6.93
CA LEU A 188 22.15 -2.83 6.03
C LEU A 188 22.38 -2.10 4.70
N GLU A 189 21.36 -1.47 4.14
CA GLU A 189 21.50 -0.64 2.93
C GLU A 189 22.45 0.55 3.17
N ASP A 190 22.34 1.21 4.34
CA ASP A 190 23.24 2.30 4.71
C ASP A 190 24.70 1.81 4.86
N GLN A 191 24.92 0.65 5.46
CA GLN A 191 26.24 0.03 5.53
C GLN A 191 26.82 -0.28 4.14
N LEU A 192 25.98 -0.73 3.19
CA LEU A 192 26.40 -0.94 1.80
C LEU A 192 26.83 0.38 1.13
N ASP A 193 26.12 1.47 1.41
CA ASP A 193 26.51 2.81 0.93
C ASP A 193 27.84 3.28 1.54
N GLU A 194 28.08 3.00 2.83
CA GLU A 194 29.36 3.29 3.49
C GLU A 194 30.54 2.50 2.89
N ILE A 195 30.31 1.25 2.47
CA ILE A 195 31.30 0.47 1.74
C ILE A 195 31.67 1.15 0.42
N THR A 196 30.69 1.67 -0.34
CA THR A 196 30.95 2.36 -1.61
C THR A 196 31.78 3.63 -1.46
N THR A 197 31.65 4.30 -0.30
CA THR A 197 32.45 5.50 0.05
C THR A 197 33.81 5.16 0.69
N GLY A 198 34.12 3.89 0.89
CA GLY A 198 35.36 3.42 1.50
C GLY A 198 35.46 3.60 3.03
N LYS A 199 34.37 3.93 3.70
CA LYS A 199 34.33 4.11 5.16
C LYS A 199 34.27 2.78 5.92
N GLU A 200 33.69 1.75 5.31
CA GLU A 200 33.53 0.42 5.89
C GLU A 200 34.12 -0.68 4.98
N SER A 201 34.54 -1.78 5.61
CA SER A 201 35.02 -2.97 4.88
C SER A 201 33.88 -3.93 4.59
N TRP A 202 33.66 -4.26 3.31
CA TRP A 202 32.63 -5.21 2.92
C TRP A 202 32.80 -6.59 3.57
N ILE A 203 34.03 -7.05 3.77
CA ILE A 203 34.32 -8.33 4.43
C ILE A 203 33.79 -8.31 5.86
N LYS A 204 34.08 -7.25 6.61
CA LYS A 204 33.67 -7.11 8.01
C LYS A 204 32.14 -7.06 8.14
N VAL A 205 31.48 -6.31 7.26
CA VAL A 205 29.99 -6.22 7.25
C VAL A 205 29.39 -7.60 6.96
N LEU A 206 29.91 -8.33 5.97
CA LEU A 206 29.43 -9.68 5.65
C LEU A 206 29.73 -10.70 6.74
N GLU A 207 30.88 -10.65 7.38
CA GLU A 207 31.22 -11.56 8.51
C GLU A 207 30.26 -11.36 9.69
N MET A 208 29.97 -10.12 10.05
CA MET A 208 29.03 -9.81 11.13
C MET A 208 27.63 -10.30 10.79
N PHE A 209 27.14 -9.97 9.59
CA PHE A 209 25.84 -10.44 9.11
C PHE A 209 25.75 -11.97 9.12
N TRP A 210 26.74 -12.63 8.52
CA TRP A 210 26.75 -14.09 8.35
C TRP A 210 26.79 -14.84 9.68
N LYS A 211 27.56 -14.36 10.63
CA LYS A 211 27.67 -14.97 11.96
C LYS A 211 26.30 -15.03 12.65
N ASP A 212 25.62 -13.92 12.71
CA ASP A 212 24.30 -13.83 13.35
C ASP A 212 23.25 -14.63 12.59
N PHE A 213 23.23 -14.50 11.26
CA PHE A 213 22.29 -15.21 10.39
C PHE A 213 22.46 -16.73 10.50
N ASN A 214 23.69 -17.22 10.46
CA ASN A 214 23.97 -18.66 10.54
C ASN A 214 23.58 -19.24 11.91
N ASN A 215 23.79 -18.51 12.99
CA ASN A 215 23.32 -18.90 14.32
C ASN A 215 21.80 -19.04 14.35
N ASN A 216 21.08 -18.04 13.87
CA ASN A 216 19.61 -18.07 13.82
C ASN A 216 19.09 -19.21 12.93
N VAL A 217 19.70 -19.45 11.77
CA VAL A 217 19.38 -20.60 10.90
C VAL A 217 19.58 -21.93 11.62
N SER A 218 20.65 -22.05 12.42
CA SER A 218 20.94 -23.27 13.17
C SER A 218 19.86 -23.51 14.26
N GLU A 219 19.50 -22.49 15.01
CA GLU A 219 18.41 -22.57 15.99
C GLU A 219 17.06 -22.95 15.37
N VAL A 220 16.74 -22.40 14.19
CA VAL A 220 15.49 -22.73 13.49
C VAL A 220 15.52 -24.16 12.96
N LYS A 221 16.66 -24.67 12.51
CA LYS A 221 16.82 -26.05 12.04
C LYS A 221 16.61 -27.10 13.14
N GLU A 222 16.88 -26.76 14.39
CA GLU A 222 16.67 -27.64 15.54
C GLU A 222 15.19 -27.78 15.90
N LYS A 223 14.34 -26.83 15.50
CA LYS A 223 12.90 -26.89 15.75
C LYS A 223 12.22 -27.99 14.94
N ARG A 224 11.34 -28.73 15.60
CA ARG A 224 10.52 -29.75 14.91
C ARG A 224 9.47 -29.07 14.03
N THR A 225 9.16 -29.66 12.89
CA THR A 225 8.12 -29.17 11.98
C THR A 225 6.80 -28.89 12.69
N ARG A 226 6.43 -29.68 13.70
CA ARG A 226 5.21 -29.48 14.48
C ARG A 226 5.25 -28.20 15.28
N GLU A 227 6.34 -27.87 15.92
CA GLU A 227 6.53 -26.64 16.71
C GLU A 227 6.41 -25.39 15.81
N VAL A 228 6.99 -25.46 14.61
CA VAL A 228 6.86 -24.40 13.62
C VAL A 228 5.40 -24.23 13.15
N LEU A 229 4.70 -25.35 12.89
CA LEU A 229 3.29 -25.29 12.49
C LEU A 229 2.41 -24.75 13.62
N ASP A 230 2.69 -25.07 14.88
CA ASP A 230 1.93 -24.56 16.03
C ASP A 230 2.14 -23.04 16.19
N LEU A 231 3.35 -22.53 16.03
CA LEU A 231 3.66 -21.09 16.00
C LEU A 231 2.92 -20.37 14.88
N LEU A 232 2.92 -20.94 13.67
CA LEU A 232 2.20 -20.37 12.53
C LEU A 232 0.69 -20.42 12.71
N ASN A 233 0.19 -21.47 13.31
CA ASN A 233 -1.23 -21.66 13.62
C ASN A 233 -1.76 -20.60 14.61
N GLU A 234 -0.91 -20.20 15.56
CA GLU A 234 -1.20 -19.11 16.48
C GLU A 234 -1.19 -17.76 15.78
N SER A 235 -0.12 -17.45 15.03
CA SER A 235 0.06 -16.17 14.33
C SER A 235 -0.99 -15.90 13.26
N LEU A 236 -1.38 -16.93 12.51
CA LEU A 236 -2.31 -16.81 11.40
C LEU A 236 -3.76 -17.10 11.83
N GLY A 237 -3.99 -17.43 13.09
CA GLY A 237 -5.29 -17.90 13.57
C GLY A 237 -6.45 -16.98 13.17
N ALA A 238 -6.34 -15.69 13.45
CA ALA A 238 -7.36 -14.70 13.10
C ALA A 238 -7.57 -14.50 11.58
N LEU A 239 -6.56 -14.82 10.76
CA LEU A 239 -6.63 -14.71 9.30
C LEU A 239 -7.20 -15.97 8.64
N ILE A 240 -7.05 -17.14 9.29
CA ILE A 240 -7.34 -18.44 8.71
C ILE A 240 -8.68 -19.00 9.22
N PHE A 241 -9.00 -18.78 10.50
CA PHE A 241 -10.21 -19.30 11.14
C PHE A 241 -11.27 -18.23 11.28
N ASP A 242 -12.52 -18.67 11.51
CA ASP A 242 -13.62 -17.78 11.83
C ASP A 242 -13.46 -17.23 13.25
N THR A 243 -13.98 -16.04 13.48
CA THR A 243 -14.13 -15.48 14.82
C THR A 243 -15.60 -15.52 15.23
N ASP A 244 -15.86 -15.79 16.50
CA ASP A 244 -17.19 -15.66 17.08
C ASP A 244 -17.57 -14.19 17.32
N LYS A 245 -18.77 -13.96 17.89
CA LYS A 245 -19.26 -12.60 18.18
C LYS A 245 -18.43 -11.88 19.23
N ASP A 246 -17.67 -12.62 20.03
CA ASP A 246 -16.81 -12.10 21.10
C ASP A 246 -15.35 -11.93 20.63
N GLY A 247 -15.07 -12.19 19.33
CA GLY A 247 -13.74 -12.06 18.73
C GLY A 247 -12.81 -13.26 18.95
N ASN A 248 -13.30 -14.38 19.53
CA ASN A 248 -12.48 -15.57 19.74
C ASN A 248 -12.39 -16.42 18.47
N ILE A 249 -11.25 -17.04 18.25
CA ILE A 249 -10.97 -17.86 17.07
C ILE A 249 -11.71 -19.19 17.17
N VAL A 250 -12.62 -19.46 16.24
CA VAL A 250 -13.40 -20.70 16.18
C VAL A 250 -12.62 -21.75 15.38
N ARG A 251 -12.15 -22.77 16.08
CA ARG A 251 -11.40 -23.90 15.48
C ARG A 251 -12.20 -25.21 15.45
N LYS A 252 -13.48 -25.18 15.75
CA LYS A 252 -14.33 -26.36 15.74
C LYS A 252 -14.45 -26.95 14.33
N CYS A 253 -14.26 -28.25 14.18
CA CYS A 253 -14.46 -28.94 12.92
C CYS A 253 -15.93 -29.01 12.55
N GLN A 254 -16.28 -28.62 11.33
CA GLN A 254 -17.65 -28.61 10.83
C GLN A 254 -18.18 -30.02 10.46
N LEU A 255 -17.29 -31.03 10.36
CA LEU A 255 -17.68 -32.38 9.96
C LEU A 255 -17.89 -33.32 11.13
N CYS A 256 -17.04 -33.25 12.15
CA CYS A 256 -17.15 -34.18 13.31
C CYS A 256 -17.52 -33.49 14.63
N ASP A 257 -17.64 -32.18 14.63
CA ASP A 257 -18.01 -31.32 15.77
C ASP A 257 -17.11 -31.44 17.04
N THR A 258 -16.30 -32.49 17.15
CA THR A 258 -15.44 -32.79 18.31
C THR A 258 -13.97 -32.43 18.05
N GLY A 259 -13.53 -32.42 16.80
CA GLY A 259 -12.15 -32.11 16.41
C GLY A 259 -11.87 -30.61 16.29
N SER A 260 -10.61 -30.25 16.44
CA SER A 260 -10.09 -28.88 16.25
C SER A 260 -9.38 -28.75 14.91
N LEU A 261 -9.61 -27.64 14.23
CA LEU A 261 -8.95 -27.32 12.96
C LEU A 261 -7.59 -26.68 13.21
N SER A 262 -6.59 -27.14 12.49
CA SER A 262 -5.23 -26.62 12.56
C SER A 262 -4.52 -26.64 11.21
N LEU A 263 -3.48 -25.81 11.10
CA LEU A 263 -2.58 -25.80 9.95
C LEU A 263 -1.83 -27.12 9.88
N LYS A 264 -1.81 -27.75 8.73
CA LYS A 264 -1.10 -29.00 8.43
C LYS A 264 -0.22 -28.80 7.19
N ASN A 265 0.82 -29.59 7.11
CA ASN A 265 1.68 -29.65 5.94
C ASN A 265 1.30 -30.84 5.07
N SER A 266 1.24 -30.63 3.76
CA SER A 266 1.00 -31.69 2.78
C SER A 266 2.31 -32.37 2.39
N PHE A 267 2.27 -33.68 2.20
CA PHE A 267 3.42 -34.47 1.73
C PHE A 267 3.90 -34.04 0.32
N ARG A 268 3.01 -33.44 -0.48
CA ARG A 268 3.30 -32.94 -1.83
C ARG A 268 3.77 -31.48 -1.85
N GLY A 269 4.02 -30.90 -0.68
CA GLY A 269 4.33 -29.49 -0.50
C GLY A 269 3.04 -28.64 -0.41
N GLY A 270 3.11 -27.58 0.41
CA GLY A 270 1.99 -26.68 0.68
C GLY A 270 1.32 -26.93 2.02
N ALA A 271 0.60 -25.91 2.49
CA ALA A 271 -0.11 -25.95 3.75
C ALA A 271 -1.63 -26.01 3.50
N PHE A 272 -2.35 -26.69 4.39
CA PHE A 272 -3.80 -26.83 4.37
C PHE A 272 -4.35 -26.85 5.81
N ILE A 273 -5.63 -26.61 5.97
CA ILE A 273 -6.31 -26.74 7.26
C ILE A 273 -6.90 -28.15 7.36
N GLY A 274 -6.57 -28.86 8.42
CA GLY A 274 -7.07 -30.22 8.67
C GLY A 274 -7.59 -30.40 10.09
N CYS A 275 -8.46 -31.40 10.26
CA CYS A 275 -9.02 -31.77 11.56
C CYS A 275 -8.00 -32.53 12.42
N SER A 276 -8.06 -32.32 13.76
CA SER A 276 -7.23 -33.05 14.73
C SER A 276 -7.58 -34.54 14.80
N ASN A 277 -8.82 -34.92 14.49
CA ASN A 277 -9.34 -36.28 14.57
C ASN A 277 -9.04 -37.12 13.31
N TYR A 278 -8.02 -36.77 12.54
CA TYR A 278 -7.55 -37.64 11.48
C TYR A 278 -6.88 -38.90 12.07
N PRO A 279 -7.18 -40.10 11.55
CA PRO A 279 -7.82 -40.45 10.28
C PRO A 279 -9.36 -40.61 10.31
N GLU A 280 -10.01 -40.61 11.48
CA GLU A 280 -11.44 -40.78 11.62
C GLU A 280 -12.24 -39.68 10.94
N CYS A 281 -11.77 -38.43 11.09
CA CYS A 281 -12.29 -37.26 10.39
C CYS A 281 -11.33 -36.79 9.32
N LYS A 282 -11.71 -36.87 8.05
CA LYS A 282 -10.92 -36.49 6.89
C LYS A 282 -11.20 -35.06 6.41
N PHE A 283 -11.76 -34.21 7.26
CA PHE A 283 -12.03 -32.82 6.89
C PHE A 283 -10.73 -32.08 6.57
N THR A 284 -10.68 -31.49 5.38
CA THR A 284 -9.58 -30.61 4.94
C THR A 284 -10.13 -29.45 4.13
N ARG A 285 -9.49 -28.29 4.22
CA ARG A 285 -9.75 -27.14 3.35
C ARG A 285 -8.48 -26.37 3.04
N PRO A 286 -8.43 -25.60 1.94
CA PRO A 286 -7.33 -24.65 1.68
C PRO A 286 -7.26 -23.56 2.75
N LEU A 287 -6.13 -22.83 2.83
CA LEU A 287 -5.99 -21.71 3.75
C LEU A 287 -6.97 -20.58 3.44
N SER A 288 -7.18 -20.28 2.16
CA SER A 288 -8.08 -19.21 1.75
C SER A 288 -9.54 -19.60 2.00
N LYS A 289 -10.22 -18.81 2.79
CA LYS A 289 -11.66 -18.67 2.63
C LYS A 289 -11.90 -18.05 1.27
N ALA A 290 -12.75 -18.69 0.46
CA ALA A 290 -12.99 -18.34 -0.94
C ALA A 290 -12.90 -16.84 -1.24
N LYS A 291 -12.26 -16.49 -2.36
CA LYS A 291 -12.03 -15.14 -2.90
C LYS A 291 -13.23 -14.17 -2.86
N ALA A 292 -14.44 -14.68 -2.65
CA ALA A 292 -15.67 -13.91 -2.61
C ALA A 292 -16.01 -13.28 -1.24
N ALA A 293 -15.58 -13.86 -0.13
CA ALA A 293 -15.90 -13.36 1.20
C ALA A 293 -14.92 -12.28 1.69
N ALA A 294 -13.69 -12.29 1.21
CA ALA A 294 -12.66 -11.32 1.61
C ALA A 294 -12.87 -9.92 1.03
N LEU A 295 -13.67 -9.76 -0.02
CA LEU A 295 -14.03 -8.47 -0.60
C LEU A 295 -15.25 -7.82 0.09
N SER A 296 -16.08 -8.60 0.78
CA SER A 296 -17.29 -8.10 1.43
C SER A 296 -17.14 -7.82 2.93
N GLN A 297 -16.05 -8.23 3.58
CA GLN A 297 -15.83 -8.07 5.03
C GLN A 297 -14.84 -6.98 5.43
N LEU A 298 -14.45 -6.11 4.51
CA LEU A 298 -13.49 -5.03 4.78
C LEU A 298 -14.17 -3.69 5.09
N ALA A 299 -15.33 -3.66 5.70
CA ALA A 299 -15.82 -2.44 6.32
C ALA A 299 -17.03 -2.74 7.21
N GLU A 300 -16.84 -2.86 8.50
CA GLU A 300 -17.87 -2.30 9.38
C GLU A 300 -17.64 -0.78 9.36
N PRO A 301 -18.57 -0.02 8.79
CA PRO A 301 -18.40 1.42 8.65
C PRO A 301 -18.58 2.09 10.01
N VAL A 302 -17.58 2.85 10.43
CA VAL A 302 -17.77 3.86 11.47
C VAL A 302 -18.58 4.98 10.84
N SER A 303 -19.83 5.16 11.29
CA SER A 303 -20.73 6.16 10.74
C SER A 303 -20.32 7.55 11.21
N TYR A 304 -19.89 8.40 10.27
CA TYR A 304 -19.87 9.86 10.44
C TYR A 304 -20.88 10.45 9.49
N THR A 305 -21.80 11.28 10.01
CA THR A 305 -22.69 12.07 9.19
C THR A 305 -21.99 13.38 8.82
N HIS A 306 -21.71 13.59 7.54
CA HIS A 306 -21.33 14.87 6.99
C HIS A 306 -22.49 15.43 6.19
N LEU A 307 -22.88 16.66 6.48
CA LEU A 307 -23.80 17.43 5.64
C LEU A 307 -22.97 18.07 4.52
N THR A 308 -23.15 17.62 3.29
CA THR A 308 -22.58 18.28 2.11
C THR A 308 -23.63 19.19 1.49
N LEU A 309 -23.27 20.44 1.23
CA LEU A 309 -24.13 21.36 0.46
C LEU A 309 -23.91 21.07 -1.03
N PRO A 310 -25.00 21.00 -1.83
CA PRO A 310 -24.87 20.90 -3.28
C PRO A 310 -24.19 22.15 -3.85
N THR A 311 -23.16 21.94 -4.66
CA THR A 311 -22.36 23.01 -5.28
C THR A 311 -22.96 23.57 -6.58
N THR A 312 -24.12 23.11 -7.00
CA THR A 312 -24.82 23.66 -8.17
C THR A 312 -25.67 24.86 -7.78
N TYR A 313 -25.12 26.06 -7.96
CA TYR A 313 -25.89 27.26 -7.98
C TYR A 313 -26.36 27.55 -9.42
N THR A 314 -27.64 27.51 -9.68
CA THR A 314 -28.23 28.17 -10.85
C THR A 314 -28.42 29.64 -10.49
N VAL A 315 -27.72 30.51 -11.20
CA VAL A 315 -27.92 31.98 -11.16
C VAL A 315 -29.24 32.33 -11.87
#